data_762ebdc1fa2f9eeec7339e803a54a70c
#
_entry.id   762ebdc1fa2f9eeec7339e803a54a70c
#
_cell.length_a   1.000
_cell.length_b   1.000
_cell.length_c   1.000
_cell.angle_alpha   90.00
_cell.angle_beta   90.00
_cell.angle_gamma   90.00
#
_symmetry.space_group_name_H-M   'P 1'
#
loop_
_entity.id
_entity.type
_entity.pdbx_description
1 polymer ?
#
loop_
_entity_poly.entity_id
_entity_poly.type
_entity_poly.pdbx_seq_one_letter_code
_entity_poly.pdbx_strand_id
1 'polypeptide(L)'
;MHNLDSTVLANALPAMAQSLHEDPLTLNLAITSYLLSSALLLPLSGWVADRFGARRVFMTAMIGFAATSLLCGLAQNLEQMIIGRLLQGAAGAMMLPVGRLVLLRSAPKEELVEAMAMLTMPAMLGPILGPPLGGLIVTIASWREIFFLNIPVAIVGVILTRAYVPDIAEDNPGRLDLKGFFLAALGLGGLVFGFQNIGRGILPLPVALGVAAIGAISAALFVIHARGRHDAILDLSVFKVRTFFTSVIGGFFPRLIAGATPFLLALMLQVGLGMSALEAGLTTFISAVGALVMKTTAPPILRRFGFRNTLIVIAFLVSAMMASFALFTKTTPHWLILVMLLASGFFRSLQMTALNTLGFADLPADKMSKASALASVGQQVGQSMGISISALLIHAVMLASGAPALSQAVIAPAFIAIALLGLIGLLFLLPLSRQAGASILRRRAPTGD
;
A
#
# COMPACT_ATOMS: atom_id res chain seq x y z
N MET A 1 -3.38 12.24 -1.52
CA MET A 1 -3.85 12.14 -2.91
C MET A 1 -4.02 10.68 -3.35
N HIS A 2 -2.97 9.89 -3.65
CA HIS A 2 -3.06 8.51 -4.18
C HIS A 2 -4.02 7.59 -3.41
N ASN A 3 -3.90 7.50 -2.08
CA ASN A 3 -4.76 6.64 -1.25
C ASN A 3 -6.19 7.19 -1.08
N LEU A 4 -6.33 8.52 -1.05
CA LEU A 4 -7.63 9.16 -0.93
C LEU A 4 -8.43 8.98 -2.23
N ASP A 5 -7.80 9.21 -3.38
CA ASP A 5 -8.41 9.07 -4.70
C ASP A 5 -9.01 7.67 -4.92
N SER A 6 -8.25 6.61 -4.60
CA SER A 6 -8.73 5.23 -4.79
C SER A 6 -9.88 4.85 -3.85
N THR A 7 -9.93 5.39 -2.63
CA THR A 7 -10.96 5.04 -1.64
C THR A 7 -12.24 5.87 -1.79
N VAL A 8 -12.12 7.14 -2.18
CA VAL A 8 -13.26 8.02 -2.45
C VAL A 8 -14.01 7.54 -3.71
N LEU A 9 -13.24 7.17 -4.75
CA LEU A 9 -13.82 6.75 -6.05
C LEU A 9 -14.67 5.49 -5.93
N ALA A 10 -14.29 4.54 -5.09
CA ALA A 10 -15.05 3.30 -4.92
C ALA A 10 -16.52 3.56 -4.49
N ASN A 11 -16.76 4.60 -3.70
CA ASN A 11 -18.10 4.99 -3.26
C ASN A 11 -18.86 5.81 -4.31
N ALA A 12 -18.16 6.40 -5.28
CA ALA A 12 -18.77 7.20 -6.35
C ALA A 12 -19.17 6.37 -7.57
N LEU A 13 -18.72 5.09 -7.66
CA LEU A 13 -19.00 4.25 -8.83
C LEU A 13 -20.46 4.19 -9.27
N PRO A 14 -21.48 4.05 -8.37
CA PRO A 14 -22.86 4.02 -8.78
C PRO A 14 -23.33 5.35 -9.43
N ALA A 15 -22.91 6.48 -8.88
CA ALA A 15 -23.26 7.80 -9.42
C ALA A 15 -22.55 8.07 -10.75
N MET A 16 -21.29 7.62 -10.89
CA MET A 16 -20.55 7.67 -12.15
C MET A 16 -21.21 6.81 -13.22
N ALA A 17 -21.66 5.59 -12.88
CA ALA A 17 -22.34 4.67 -13.77
C ALA A 17 -23.60 5.30 -14.37
N GLN A 18 -24.43 5.91 -13.53
CA GLN A 18 -25.61 6.64 -13.97
C GLN A 18 -25.26 7.83 -14.87
N SER A 19 -24.24 8.61 -14.50
CA SER A 19 -23.85 9.82 -15.24
C SER A 19 -23.19 9.53 -16.59
N LEU A 20 -22.45 8.43 -16.70
CA LEU A 20 -21.75 8.03 -17.93
C LEU A 20 -22.54 7.03 -18.76
N HIS A 21 -23.75 6.63 -18.30
CA HIS A 21 -24.63 5.63 -18.94
C HIS A 21 -23.93 4.27 -19.15
N GLU A 22 -23.13 3.84 -18.14
CA GLU A 22 -22.34 2.62 -18.17
C GLU A 22 -22.73 1.67 -17.03
N ASP A 23 -22.39 0.39 -17.18
CA ASP A 23 -22.55 -0.60 -16.12
C ASP A 23 -21.53 -0.35 -15.00
N PRO A 24 -21.92 -0.36 -13.71
CA PRO A 24 -20.99 -0.23 -12.59
C PRO A 24 -19.84 -1.22 -12.60
N LEU A 25 -20.05 -2.44 -13.12
CA LEU A 25 -18.98 -3.44 -13.26
C LEU A 25 -17.94 -3.00 -14.30
N THR A 26 -18.38 -2.44 -15.43
CA THR A 26 -17.50 -1.91 -16.49
C THR A 26 -16.72 -0.69 -16.00
N LEU A 27 -17.32 0.16 -15.16
CA LEU A 27 -16.66 1.31 -14.54
C LEU A 27 -15.55 0.94 -13.56
N ASN A 28 -15.53 -0.28 -13.04
CA ASN A 28 -14.40 -0.79 -12.27
C ASN A 28 -13.09 -0.77 -13.07
N LEU A 29 -13.15 -0.76 -14.41
CA LEU A 29 -11.99 -0.56 -15.27
C LEU A 29 -11.28 0.79 -14.99
N ALA A 30 -11.99 1.82 -14.56
CA ALA A 30 -11.40 3.10 -14.17
C ALA A 30 -10.48 2.96 -12.92
N ILE A 31 -10.85 2.11 -11.95
CA ILE A 31 -10.02 1.84 -10.78
C ILE A 31 -8.83 0.94 -11.17
N THR A 32 -9.10 -0.12 -11.92
CA THR A 32 -8.07 -1.10 -12.27
C THR A 32 -7.04 -0.54 -13.24
N SER A 33 -7.42 0.33 -14.19
CA SER A 33 -6.49 0.99 -15.10
C SER A 33 -5.50 1.90 -14.38
N TYR A 34 -5.96 2.66 -13.38
CA TYR A 34 -5.10 3.45 -12.53
C TYR A 34 -4.06 2.59 -11.77
N LEU A 35 -4.53 1.51 -11.13
CA LEU A 35 -3.67 0.62 -10.37
C LEU A 35 -2.67 -0.12 -11.26
N LEU A 36 -3.10 -0.54 -12.46
CA LEU A 36 -2.25 -1.18 -13.44
C LEU A 36 -1.14 -0.24 -13.93
N SER A 37 -1.50 0.97 -14.37
CA SER A 37 -0.54 1.96 -14.82
C SER A 37 0.45 2.34 -13.73
N SER A 38 -0.04 2.53 -12.50
CA SER A 38 0.82 2.78 -11.34
C SER A 38 1.80 1.63 -11.10
N ALA A 39 1.33 0.39 -11.15
CA ALA A 39 2.18 -0.79 -10.97
C ALA A 39 3.24 -0.92 -12.07
N LEU A 40 2.87 -0.71 -13.34
CA LEU A 40 3.78 -0.80 -14.48
C LEU A 40 4.95 0.19 -14.39
N LEU A 41 4.71 1.41 -13.89
CA LEU A 41 5.71 2.48 -13.87
C LEU A 41 6.45 2.60 -12.53
N LEU A 42 5.97 1.93 -11.49
CA LEU A 42 6.61 1.94 -10.17
C LEU A 42 8.11 1.57 -10.18
N PRO A 43 8.58 0.54 -10.95
CA PRO A 43 9.99 0.20 -11.00
C PRO A 43 10.89 1.31 -11.55
N LEU A 44 10.34 2.21 -12.38
CA LEU A 44 11.07 3.31 -13.00
C LEU A 44 11.36 4.45 -12.02
N SER A 45 10.61 4.53 -10.91
CA SER A 45 10.60 5.67 -10.00
C SER A 45 11.97 6.03 -9.41
N GLY A 46 12.80 5.02 -9.09
CA GLY A 46 14.14 5.22 -8.56
C GLY A 46 15.07 5.88 -9.59
N TRP A 47 15.15 5.30 -10.79
CA TRP A 47 16.01 5.84 -11.85
C TRP A 47 15.60 7.24 -12.29
N VAL A 48 14.31 7.51 -12.42
CA VAL A 48 13.79 8.85 -12.77
C VAL A 48 14.18 9.87 -11.70
N ALA A 49 14.05 9.50 -10.42
CA ALA A 49 14.42 10.38 -9.30
C ALA A 49 15.93 10.68 -9.27
N ASP A 50 16.77 9.69 -9.56
CA ASP A 50 18.23 9.86 -9.61
C ASP A 50 18.65 10.71 -10.83
N ARG A 51 18.00 10.49 -12.00
CA ARG A 51 18.34 11.19 -13.25
C ARG A 51 17.93 12.66 -13.26
N PHE A 52 16.72 12.97 -12.77
CA PHE A 52 16.11 14.29 -12.91
C PHE A 52 16.06 15.08 -11.61
N GLY A 53 16.48 14.47 -10.50
CA GLY A 53 16.39 15.03 -9.15
C GLY A 53 15.05 14.71 -8.47
N ALA A 54 15.13 14.20 -7.24
CA ALA A 54 13.94 13.75 -6.50
C ALA A 54 12.89 14.85 -6.30
N ARG A 55 13.32 16.08 -6.00
CA ARG A 55 12.43 17.24 -5.85
C ARG A 55 11.66 17.56 -7.13
N ARG A 56 12.36 17.64 -8.28
CA ARG A 56 11.74 17.95 -9.57
C ARG A 56 10.75 16.88 -9.97
N VAL A 57 11.15 15.60 -9.84
CA VAL A 57 10.29 14.45 -10.15
C VAL A 57 9.05 14.44 -9.27
N PHE A 58 9.19 14.70 -7.97
CA PHE A 58 8.04 14.76 -7.05
C PHE A 58 7.07 15.89 -7.39
N MET A 59 7.59 17.07 -7.72
CA MET A 59 6.76 18.21 -8.16
C MET A 59 6.05 17.91 -9.49
N THR A 60 6.76 17.40 -10.50
CA THR A 60 6.15 17.05 -11.80
C THR A 60 5.13 15.94 -11.67
N ALA A 61 5.35 14.97 -10.78
CA ALA A 61 4.37 13.93 -10.47
C ALA A 61 3.08 14.50 -9.85
N MET A 62 3.19 15.45 -8.91
CA MET A 62 2.01 16.13 -8.33
C MET A 62 1.26 16.96 -9.37
N ILE A 63 1.98 17.72 -10.21
CA ILE A 63 1.37 18.52 -11.28
C ILE A 63 0.69 17.61 -12.31
N GLY A 64 1.38 16.54 -12.75
CA GLY A 64 0.82 15.53 -13.65
C GLY A 64 -0.42 14.85 -13.07
N PHE A 65 -0.39 14.51 -11.78
CA PHE A 65 -1.53 13.92 -11.09
C PHE A 65 -2.74 14.88 -11.03
N ALA A 66 -2.50 16.17 -10.77
CA ALA A 66 -3.55 17.19 -10.77
C ALA A 66 -4.13 17.45 -12.18
N ALA A 67 -3.26 17.54 -13.19
CA ALA A 67 -3.69 17.71 -14.59
C ALA A 67 -4.53 16.53 -15.07
N THR A 68 -4.12 15.31 -14.76
CA THR A 68 -4.86 14.10 -15.11
C THR A 68 -6.12 13.92 -14.26
N SER A 69 -6.14 14.40 -13.01
CA SER A 69 -7.36 14.52 -12.21
C SER A 69 -8.36 15.46 -12.88
N LEU A 70 -7.91 16.60 -13.41
CA LEU A 70 -8.77 17.51 -14.19
C LEU A 70 -9.38 16.78 -15.39
N LEU A 71 -8.57 16.03 -16.15
CA LEU A 71 -9.06 15.24 -17.30
C LEU A 71 -10.12 14.20 -16.85
N CYS A 72 -9.89 13.49 -15.74
CA CYS A 72 -10.87 12.54 -15.22
C CYS A 72 -12.17 13.24 -14.78
N GLY A 73 -12.08 14.40 -14.13
CA GLY A 73 -13.26 15.17 -13.72
C GLY A 73 -14.06 15.72 -14.90
N LEU A 74 -13.43 15.97 -16.05
CA LEU A 74 -14.07 16.44 -17.27
C LEU A 74 -14.53 15.30 -18.20
N ALA A 75 -14.25 14.03 -17.88
CA ALA A 75 -14.60 12.88 -18.70
C ALA A 75 -16.12 12.79 -18.93
N GLN A 76 -16.51 12.55 -20.19
CA GLN A 76 -17.88 12.43 -20.64
C GLN A 76 -18.29 10.99 -20.97
N ASN A 77 -17.30 10.09 -21.11
CA ASN A 77 -17.48 8.68 -21.39
C ASN A 77 -16.41 7.83 -20.70
N LEU A 78 -16.61 6.51 -20.72
CA LEU A 78 -15.72 5.55 -20.08
C LEU A 78 -14.31 5.57 -20.68
N GLU A 79 -14.18 5.72 -21.99
CA GLU A 79 -12.87 5.72 -22.66
C GLU A 79 -11.99 6.88 -22.19
N GLN A 80 -12.55 8.10 -22.16
CA GLN A 80 -11.85 9.28 -21.62
C GLN A 80 -11.46 9.07 -20.15
N MET A 81 -12.35 8.47 -19.36
CA MET A 81 -12.08 8.12 -17.97
C MET A 81 -10.91 7.14 -17.86
N ILE A 82 -10.91 6.05 -18.64
CA ILE A 82 -9.82 5.05 -18.62
C ILE A 82 -8.49 5.69 -19.01
N ILE A 83 -8.44 6.49 -20.07
CA ILE A 83 -7.21 7.20 -20.50
C ILE A 83 -6.73 8.13 -19.40
N GLY A 84 -7.62 8.95 -18.84
CA GLY A 84 -7.28 9.84 -17.71
C GLY A 84 -6.71 9.06 -16.52
N ARG A 85 -7.31 7.92 -16.17
CA ARG A 85 -6.88 7.05 -15.07
C ARG A 85 -5.53 6.37 -15.33
N LEU A 86 -5.25 5.95 -16.57
CA LEU A 86 -3.93 5.43 -16.96
C LEU A 86 -2.85 6.50 -16.78
N LEU A 87 -3.09 7.70 -17.26
CA LEU A 87 -2.16 8.83 -17.12
C LEU A 87 -1.99 9.26 -15.65
N GLN A 88 -3.08 9.25 -14.88
CA GLN A 88 -3.06 9.56 -13.46
C GLN A 88 -2.28 8.50 -12.65
N GLY A 89 -2.43 7.22 -13.00
CA GLY A 89 -1.66 6.13 -12.42
C GLY A 89 -0.16 6.25 -12.70
N ALA A 90 0.20 6.69 -13.90
CA ALA A 90 1.58 6.96 -14.28
C ALA A 90 2.21 8.05 -13.41
N ALA A 91 1.51 9.17 -13.21
CA ALA A 91 1.96 10.23 -12.31
C ALA A 91 2.01 9.75 -10.85
N GLY A 92 0.98 9.04 -10.40
CA GLY A 92 0.87 8.49 -9.04
C GLY A 92 1.97 7.51 -8.68
N ALA A 93 2.49 6.74 -9.65
CA ALA A 93 3.58 5.78 -9.46
C ALA A 93 4.86 6.41 -8.90
N MET A 94 5.11 7.69 -9.21
CA MET A 94 6.30 8.41 -8.75
C MET A 94 6.11 9.00 -7.35
N MET A 95 4.88 9.26 -6.89
CA MET A 95 4.65 10.06 -5.68
C MET A 95 5.14 9.38 -4.41
N LEU A 96 4.76 8.12 -4.16
CA LEU A 96 5.10 7.44 -2.90
C LEU A 96 6.60 7.09 -2.79
N PRO A 97 7.24 6.43 -3.80
CA PRO A 97 8.65 6.06 -3.68
C PRO A 97 9.57 7.27 -3.69
N VAL A 98 9.26 8.30 -4.51
CA VAL A 98 10.08 9.52 -4.57
C VAL A 98 9.88 10.39 -3.33
N GLY A 99 8.65 10.53 -2.81
CA GLY A 99 8.39 11.21 -1.55
C GLY A 99 9.12 10.56 -0.37
N ARG A 100 9.16 9.21 -0.33
CA ARG A 100 9.97 8.47 0.65
C ARG A 100 11.46 8.73 0.46
N LEU A 101 11.95 8.74 -0.78
CA LEU A 101 13.35 8.99 -1.09
C LEU A 101 13.79 10.41 -0.64
N VAL A 102 12.96 11.42 -0.91
CA VAL A 102 13.19 12.79 -0.44
C VAL A 102 13.38 12.80 1.08
N LEU A 103 12.47 12.15 1.82
CA LEU A 103 12.53 12.08 3.27
C LEU A 103 13.80 11.37 3.76
N LEU A 104 14.14 10.22 3.15
CA LEU A 104 15.33 9.42 3.50
C LEU A 104 16.64 10.17 3.27
N ARG A 105 16.68 11.06 2.27
CA ARG A 105 17.86 11.88 1.95
C ARG A 105 17.94 13.18 2.78
N SER A 106 16.80 13.65 3.31
CA SER A 106 16.71 14.92 4.05
C SER A 106 16.73 14.76 5.56
N ALA A 107 16.22 13.64 6.09
CA ALA A 107 16.11 13.42 7.52
C ALA A 107 17.41 12.84 8.12
N PRO A 108 17.87 13.33 9.27
CA PRO A 108 18.93 12.70 10.05
C PRO A 108 18.54 11.25 10.39
N LYS A 109 19.54 10.35 10.48
CA LYS A 109 19.29 8.93 10.79
C LYS A 109 18.57 8.73 12.12
N GLU A 110 18.87 9.56 13.10
CA GLU A 110 18.30 9.53 14.45
C GLU A 110 16.79 9.90 14.47
N GLU A 111 16.33 10.65 13.47
CA GLU A 111 14.94 11.12 13.34
C GLU A 111 14.14 10.28 12.32
N LEU A 112 14.74 9.24 11.77
CA LEU A 112 14.12 8.46 10.68
C LEU A 112 12.82 7.78 11.10
N VAL A 113 12.70 7.38 12.37
CA VAL A 113 11.46 6.77 12.91
C VAL A 113 10.32 7.77 12.93
N GLU A 114 10.59 8.98 13.46
CA GLU A 114 9.63 10.08 13.51
C GLU A 114 9.24 10.54 12.10
N ALA A 115 10.23 10.73 11.24
CA ALA A 115 10.03 11.17 9.87
C ALA A 115 9.19 10.15 9.07
N MET A 116 9.46 8.84 9.20
CA MET A 116 8.66 7.79 8.58
C MET A 116 7.25 7.70 9.16
N ALA A 117 7.09 7.93 10.46
CA ALA A 117 5.78 7.99 11.08
C ALA A 117 4.97 9.17 10.51
N MET A 118 5.59 10.36 10.40
CA MET A 118 4.96 11.56 9.82
C MET A 118 4.63 11.40 8.35
N LEU A 119 5.49 10.78 7.53
CA LEU A 119 5.23 10.52 6.11
C LEU A 119 3.99 9.65 5.91
N THR A 120 3.82 8.65 6.77
CA THR A 120 2.74 7.67 6.62
C THR A 120 1.43 8.13 7.28
N MET A 121 1.45 9.15 8.14
CA MET A 121 0.25 9.70 8.80
C MET A 121 -0.77 10.27 7.79
N PRO A 122 -0.41 11.18 6.87
CA PRO A 122 -1.34 11.68 5.86
C PRO A 122 -1.84 10.57 4.90
N ALA A 123 -1.00 9.57 4.61
CA ALA A 123 -1.40 8.45 3.76
C ALA A 123 -2.53 7.60 4.38
N MET A 124 -2.65 7.58 5.71
CA MET A 124 -3.73 6.91 6.42
C MET A 124 -5.04 7.71 6.43
N LEU A 125 -4.97 9.04 6.29
CA LEU A 125 -6.17 9.88 6.22
C LEU A 125 -7.01 9.55 4.98
N GLY A 126 -6.39 9.13 3.88
CA GLY A 126 -7.09 8.76 2.66
C GLY A 126 -8.13 7.66 2.87
N PRO A 127 -7.77 6.45 3.29
CA PRO A 127 -8.72 5.39 3.60
C PRO A 127 -9.72 5.72 4.71
N ILE A 128 -9.36 6.62 5.63
CA ILE A 128 -10.22 7.05 6.74
C ILE A 128 -11.31 8.00 6.26
N LEU A 129 -10.90 9.07 5.60
CA LEU A 129 -11.78 10.14 5.17
C LEU A 129 -12.45 9.82 3.82
N GLY A 130 -11.87 8.89 3.05
CA GLY A 130 -12.34 8.54 1.72
C GLY A 130 -13.83 8.19 1.66
N PRO A 131 -14.31 7.17 2.39
CA PRO A 131 -15.71 6.79 2.35
C PRO A 131 -16.68 7.91 2.80
N PRO A 132 -16.47 8.60 3.93
CA PRO A 132 -17.34 9.72 4.31
C PRO A 132 -17.31 10.88 3.32
N LEU A 133 -16.12 11.29 2.87
CA LEU A 133 -15.98 12.37 1.90
C LEU A 133 -16.59 12.00 0.54
N GLY A 134 -16.37 10.78 0.06
CA GLY A 134 -16.92 10.31 -1.19
C GLY A 134 -18.44 10.29 -1.17
N GLY A 135 -19.04 9.75 -0.10
CA GLY A 135 -20.47 9.75 0.12
C GLY A 135 -21.06 11.16 0.21
N LEU A 136 -20.42 12.05 0.98
CA LEU A 136 -20.85 13.43 1.11
C LEU A 136 -20.80 14.17 -0.24
N ILE A 137 -19.67 14.12 -0.93
CA ILE A 137 -19.47 14.82 -2.21
C ILE A 137 -20.52 14.36 -3.24
N VAL A 138 -20.76 13.05 -3.36
CA VAL A 138 -21.73 12.50 -4.30
C VAL A 138 -23.17 12.90 -3.94
N THR A 139 -23.46 13.11 -2.65
CA THR A 139 -24.80 13.48 -2.18
C THR A 139 -25.10 14.97 -2.39
N ILE A 140 -24.13 15.87 -2.15
CA ILE A 140 -24.34 17.32 -2.20
C ILE A 140 -23.86 17.99 -3.49
N ALA A 141 -23.02 17.28 -4.26
CA ALA A 141 -22.40 17.80 -5.49
C ALA A 141 -22.30 16.70 -6.56
N SER A 142 -21.37 16.83 -7.49
CA SER A 142 -21.10 15.83 -8.52
C SER A 142 -19.92 14.93 -8.13
N TRP A 143 -19.92 13.67 -8.57
CA TRP A 143 -18.76 12.77 -8.46
C TRP A 143 -17.49 13.38 -9.08
N ARG A 144 -17.61 14.32 -10.00
CA ARG A 144 -16.50 15.04 -10.64
C ARG A 144 -15.65 15.83 -9.65
N GLU A 145 -16.27 16.35 -8.59
CA GLU A 145 -15.59 17.12 -7.53
C GLU A 145 -14.55 16.30 -6.78
N ILE A 146 -14.71 14.97 -6.76
CA ILE A 146 -13.71 14.05 -6.18
C ILE A 146 -12.34 14.22 -6.85
N PHE A 147 -12.35 14.38 -8.18
CA PHE A 147 -11.14 14.60 -8.94
C PHE A 147 -10.60 16.03 -8.78
N PHE A 148 -11.49 17.01 -8.76
CA PHE A 148 -11.09 18.42 -8.59
C PHE A 148 -10.49 18.71 -7.21
N LEU A 149 -10.87 17.95 -6.19
CA LEU A 149 -10.27 18.03 -4.84
C LEU A 149 -8.74 17.79 -4.85
N ASN A 150 -8.24 17.01 -5.81
CA ASN A 150 -6.80 16.78 -5.93
C ASN A 150 -6.00 18.01 -6.37
N ILE A 151 -6.65 18.96 -7.06
CA ILE A 151 -5.97 20.15 -7.64
C ILE A 151 -5.45 21.07 -6.54
N PRO A 152 -6.28 21.58 -5.59
CA PRO A 152 -5.77 22.44 -4.52
C PRO A 152 -4.75 21.73 -3.63
N VAL A 153 -4.92 20.43 -3.38
CA VAL A 153 -3.93 19.65 -2.61
C VAL A 153 -2.58 19.57 -3.34
N ALA A 154 -2.61 19.39 -4.67
CA ALA A 154 -1.38 19.39 -5.48
C ALA A 154 -0.70 20.75 -5.50
N ILE A 155 -1.46 21.83 -5.65
CA ILE A 155 -0.92 23.21 -5.64
C ILE A 155 -0.17 23.47 -4.33
N VAL A 156 -0.81 23.21 -3.20
CA VAL A 156 -0.19 23.34 -1.88
C VAL A 156 1.04 22.44 -1.76
N GLY A 157 0.94 21.18 -2.20
CA GLY A 157 2.04 20.23 -2.19
C GLY A 157 3.24 20.71 -3.01
N VAL A 158 3.03 21.25 -4.20
CA VAL A 158 4.09 21.81 -5.08
C VAL A 158 4.75 23.03 -4.42
N ILE A 159 3.96 23.96 -3.87
CA ILE A 159 4.49 25.14 -3.18
C ILE A 159 5.37 24.72 -1.99
N LEU A 160 4.88 23.83 -1.12
CA LEU A 160 5.64 23.35 0.03
C LEU A 160 6.89 22.58 -0.40
N THR A 161 6.79 21.72 -1.42
CA THR A 161 7.95 20.97 -1.93
C THR A 161 9.01 21.91 -2.49
N ARG A 162 8.59 22.97 -3.23
CA ARG A 162 9.51 23.97 -3.75
C ARG A 162 10.20 24.77 -2.65
N ALA A 163 9.49 25.06 -1.56
CA ALA A 163 10.01 25.89 -0.46
C ALA A 163 10.94 25.10 0.48
N TYR A 164 10.61 23.85 0.79
CA TYR A 164 11.25 23.13 1.89
C TYR A 164 12.09 21.91 1.48
N VAL A 165 11.90 21.37 0.26
CA VAL A 165 12.62 20.18 -0.16
C VAL A 165 13.89 20.54 -0.91
N PRO A 166 15.09 20.09 -0.48
CA PRO A 166 16.33 20.34 -1.21
C PRO A 166 16.34 19.59 -2.56
N ASP A 167 17.03 20.16 -3.55
CA ASP A 167 17.19 19.50 -4.86
C ASP A 167 18.42 18.57 -4.78
N ILE A 168 18.15 17.29 -4.59
CA ILE A 168 19.18 16.26 -4.47
C ILE A 168 19.05 15.33 -5.68
N ALA A 169 19.99 15.44 -6.61
CA ALA A 169 20.16 14.53 -7.73
C ALA A 169 21.46 13.73 -7.56
N GLU A 170 21.59 12.62 -8.26
CA GLU A 170 22.86 11.89 -8.33
C GLU A 170 23.68 12.36 -9.53
N ASP A 171 24.99 12.48 -9.34
CA ASP A 171 25.91 12.94 -10.39
C ASP A 171 26.01 11.93 -11.54
N ASN A 172 25.81 10.64 -11.28
CA ASN A 172 25.88 9.58 -12.29
C ASN A 172 24.77 8.53 -12.13
N PRO A 173 23.57 8.79 -12.62
CA PRO A 173 22.42 7.90 -12.44
C PRO A 173 22.48 6.60 -13.27
N GLY A 174 23.54 6.38 -14.05
CA GLY A 174 23.68 5.22 -14.91
C GLY A 174 22.73 5.23 -16.12
N ARG A 175 22.89 4.26 -17.02
CA ARG A 175 22.00 4.06 -18.17
C ARG A 175 20.70 3.37 -17.76
N LEU A 176 19.60 3.73 -18.43
CA LEU A 176 18.32 3.06 -18.20
C LEU A 176 18.37 1.60 -18.71
N ASP A 177 18.11 0.66 -17.81
CA ASP A 177 17.94 -0.76 -18.14
C ASP A 177 16.53 -1.00 -18.72
N LEU A 178 16.35 -0.73 -20.01
CA LEU A 178 15.07 -0.90 -20.69
C LEU A 178 14.55 -2.34 -20.61
N LYS A 179 15.43 -3.34 -20.80
CA LYS A 179 15.03 -4.75 -20.73
C LYS A 179 14.57 -5.12 -19.32
N GLY A 180 15.33 -4.73 -18.31
CA GLY A 180 14.93 -4.92 -16.92
C GLY A 180 13.66 -4.17 -16.58
N PHE A 181 13.47 -2.94 -17.09
CA PHE A 181 12.23 -2.19 -16.89
C PHE A 181 11.01 -2.95 -17.44
N PHE A 182 11.02 -3.40 -18.69
CA PHE A 182 9.88 -4.12 -19.26
C PHE A 182 9.59 -5.43 -18.53
N LEU A 183 10.62 -6.19 -18.14
CA LEU A 183 10.46 -7.41 -17.37
C LEU A 183 9.87 -7.12 -15.96
N ALA A 184 10.38 -6.10 -15.27
CA ALA A 184 9.87 -5.71 -13.95
C ALA A 184 8.45 -5.14 -14.03
N ALA A 185 8.16 -4.29 -15.02
CA ALA A 185 6.86 -3.69 -15.26
C ALA A 185 5.80 -4.76 -15.56
N LEU A 186 6.06 -5.64 -16.56
CA LEU A 186 5.15 -6.74 -16.87
C LEU A 186 5.01 -7.72 -15.70
N GLY A 187 6.11 -7.97 -14.98
CA GLY A 187 6.09 -8.80 -13.78
C GLY A 187 5.17 -8.23 -12.71
N LEU A 188 5.39 -6.98 -12.33
CA LEU A 188 4.60 -6.31 -11.30
C LEU A 188 3.16 -6.05 -11.76
N GLY A 189 2.99 -5.51 -12.97
CA GLY A 189 1.67 -5.22 -13.53
C GLY A 189 0.82 -6.49 -13.67
N GLY A 190 1.40 -7.57 -14.20
CA GLY A 190 0.72 -8.86 -14.35
C GLY A 190 0.35 -9.48 -13.01
N LEU A 191 1.25 -9.46 -12.03
CA LEU A 191 0.95 -9.95 -10.68
C LEU A 191 -0.15 -9.12 -10.02
N VAL A 192 0.00 -7.80 -9.98
CA VAL A 192 -0.96 -6.92 -9.31
C VAL A 192 -2.32 -6.99 -10.00
N PHE A 193 -2.38 -6.87 -11.32
CA PHE A 193 -3.63 -6.91 -12.07
C PHE A 193 -4.29 -8.28 -12.01
N GLY A 194 -3.52 -9.35 -12.24
CA GLY A 194 -4.02 -10.72 -12.15
C GLY A 194 -4.59 -11.02 -10.76
N PHE A 195 -3.81 -10.74 -9.71
CA PHE A 195 -4.28 -10.96 -8.34
C PHE A 195 -5.48 -10.08 -7.98
N GLN A 196 -5.54 -8.82 -8.35
CA GLN A 196 -6.68 -7.95 -8.01
C GLN A 196 -7.99 -8.38 -8.68
N ASN A 197 -7.94 -9.09 -9.81
CA ASN A 197 -9.13 -9.57 -10.50
C ASN A 197 -9.60 -10.95 -10.04
N ILE A 198 -8.76 -11.70 -9.30
CA ILE A 198 -9.17 -12.97 -8.69
C ILE A 198 -10.25 -12.70 -7.64
N GLY A 199 -11.41 -13.35 -7.79
CA GLY A 199 -12.52 -13.25 -6.85
C GLY A 199 -13.43 -12.03 -7.00
N ARG A 200 -13.11 -11.08 -7.91
CA ARG A 200 -13.96 -9.90 -8.18
C ARG A 200 -15.01 -10.12 -9.29
N GLY A 201 -14.95 -11.24 -10.01
CA GLY A 201 -15.89 -11.55 -11.09
C GLY A 201 -15.76 -10.70 -12.37
N ILE A 202 -14.76 -9.78 -12.44
CA ILE A 202 -14.53 -8.92 -13.61
C ILE A 202 -13.90 -9.74 -14.75
N LEU A 203 -12.96 -10.61 -14.42
CA LEU A 203 -12.33 -11.55 -15.37
C LEU A 203 -12.66 -12.98 -14.98
N PRO A 204 -12.87 -13.89 -15.97
CA PRO A 204 -12.91 -15.31 -15.69
C PRO A 204 -11.65 -15.75 -14.93
N LEU A 205 -11.80 -16.60 -13.92
CA LEU A 205 -10.70 -17.06 -13.08
C LEU A 205 -9.48 -17.61 -13.87
N PRO A 206 -9.65 -18.40 -14.95
CA PRO A 206 -8.51 -18.85 -15.77
C PRO A 206 -7.73 -17.71 -16.40
N VAL A 207 -8.41 -16.63 -16.83
CA VAL A 207 -7.77 -15.46 -17.43
C VAL A 207 -6.98 -14.69 -16.39
N ALA A 208 -7.57 -14.44 -15.20
CA ALA A 208 -6.88 -13.75 -14.10
C ALA A 208 -5.64 -14.54 -13.63
N LEU A 209 -5.74 -15.87 -13.52
CA LEU A 209 -4.63 -16.76 -13.21
C LEU A 209 -3.56 -16.75 -14.32
N GLY A 210 -3.97 -16.75 -15.60
CA GLY A 210 -3.06 -16.65 -16.75
C GLY A 210 -2.25 -15.34 -16.72
N VAL A 211 -2.90 -14.21 -16.46
CA VAL A 211 -2.23 -12.91 -16.33
C VAL A 211 -1.25 -12.92 -15.14
N ALA A 212 -1.67 -13.46 -13.99
CA ALA A 212 -0.79 -13.58 -12.82
C ALA A 212 0.42 -14.49 -13.11
N ALA A 213 0.22 -15.61 -13.85
CA ALA A 213 1.29 -16.52 -14.24
C ALA A 213 2.30 -15.85 -15.19
N ILE A 214 1.83 -15.11 -16.20
CA ILE A 214 2.69 -14.31 -17.08
C ILE A 214 3.48 -13.29 -16.26
N GLY A 215 2.83 -12.62 -15.29
CA GLY A 215 3.48 -11.71 -14.36
C GLY A 215 4.57 -12.42 -13.54
N ALA A 216 4.30 -13.59 -13.00
CA ALA A 216 5.27 -14.38 -12.22
C ALA A 216 6.48 -14.82 -13.06
N ILE A 217 6.24 -15.26 -14.30
CA ILE A 217 7.30 -15.64 -15.26
C ILE A 217 8.16 -14.41 -15.57
N SER A 218 7.54 -13.27 -15.88
CA SER A 218 8.26 -12.03 -16.17
C SER A 218 9.08 -11.53 -14.98
N ALA A 219 8.55 -11.63 -13.77
CA ALA A 219 9.27 -11.30 -12.54
C ALA A 219 10.47 -12.25 -12.31
N ALA A 220 10.30 -13.55 -12.57
CA ALA A 220 11.40 -14.53 -12.50
C ALA A 220 12.49 -14.23 -13.54
N LEU A 221 12.11 -13.91 -14.76
CA LEU A 221 13.04 -13.49 -15.82
C LEU A 221 13.76 -12.18 -15.45
N PHE A 222 13.06 -11.24 -14.80
CA PHE A 222 13.68 -10.03 -14.26
C PHE A 222 14.74 -10.37 -13.20
N VAL A 223 14.44 -11.28 -12.27
CA VAL A 223 15.41 -11.70 -11.23
C VAL A 223 16.65 -12.33 -11.86
N ILE A 224 16.48 -13.15 -12.90
CA ILE A 224 17.61 -13.75 -13.66
C ILE A 224 18.41 -12.64 -14.36
N HIS A 225 17.73 -11.69 -15.03
CA HIS A 225 18.34 -10.58 -15.74
C HIS A 225 19.12 -9.64 -14.80
N ALA A 226 18.58 -9.35 -13.62
CA ALA A 226 19.18 -8.43 -12.66
C ALA A 226 20.31 -9.05 -11.81
N ARG A 227 20.47 -10.38 -11.82
CA ARG A 227 21.55 -11.05 -11.06
C ARG A 227 22.92 -10.59 -11.56
N GLY A 228 23.72 -10.06 -10.64
CA GLY A 228 25.09 -9.63 -10.92
C GLY A 228 25.21 -8.32 -11.71
N ARG A 229 24.10 -7.64 -12.02
CA ARG A 229 24.10 -6.35 -12.73
C ARG A 229 23.94 -5.20 -11.74
N HIS A 230 24.87 -4.26 -11.78
CA HIS A 230 24.81 -3.02 -10.97
C HIS A 230 23.94 -1.93 -11.63
N ASP A 231 23.74 -2.03 -12.97
CA ASP A 231 22.93 -1.12 -13.78
C ASP A 231 21.44 -1.52 -13.87
N ALA A 232 21.05 -2.63 -13.22
CA ALA A 232 19.66 -3.06 -13.18
C ALA A 232 18.74 -1.98 -12.61
N ILE A 233 17.52 -1.84 -13.19
CA ILE A 233 16.54 -0.84 -12.78
C ILE A 233 16.10 -1.00 -11.31
N LEU A 234 16.00 -2.23 -10.84
CA LEU A 234 15.88 -2.59 -9.44
C LEU A 234 17.13 -3.38 -9.03
N ASP A 235 17.95 -2.80 -8.19
CA ASP A 235 19.20 -3.42 -7.74
C ASP A 235 18.92 -4.46 -6.66
N LEU A 236 19.00 -5.74 -7.04
CA LEU A 236 18.82 -6.84 -6.10
C LEU A 236 19.95 -6.97 -5.08
N SER A 237 21.08 -6.26 -5.27
CA SER A 237 22.17 -6.28 -4.30
C SER A 237 21.79 -5.68 -2.94
N VAL A 238 20.77 -4.84 -2.89
CA VAL A 238 20.23 -4.29 -1.62
C VAL A 238 19.68 -5.39 -0.70
N PHE A 239 19.28 -6.54 -1.23
CA PHE A 239 18.88 -7.69 -0.40
C PHE A 239 20.04 -8.35 0.36
N LYS A 240 21.30 -8.05 0.04
CA LYS A 240 22.45 -8.45 0.86
C LYS A 240 22.45 -7.74 2.21
N VAL A 241 21.81 -6.57 2.31
CA VAL A 241 21.63 -5.86 3.59
C VAL A 241 20.50 -6.55 4.35
N ARG A 242 20.85 -7.17 5.48
CA ARG A 242 19.93 -8.04 6.23
C ARG A 242 18.68 -7.33 6.72
N THR A 243 18.79 -6.08 7.16
CA THR A 243 17.66 -5.25 7.59
C THR A 243 16.70 -4.97 6.45
N PHE A 244 17.21 -4.69 5.25
CA PHE A 244 16.39 -4.52 4.05
C PHE A 244 15.71 -5.83 3.63
N PHE A 245 16.47 -6.92 3.56
CA PHE A 245 15.91 -8.25 3.25
C PHE A 245 14.76 -8.62 4.19
N THR A 246 14.98 -8.48 5.50
CA THR A 246 13.96 -8.77 6.51
C THR A 246 12.75 -7.84 6.38
N SER A 247 12.96 -6.56 6.07
CA SER A 247 11.88 -5.60 5.89
C SER A 247 11.03 -5.89 4.65
N VAL A 248 11.63 -6.31 3.55
CA VAL A 248 10.89 -6.53 2.28
C VAL A 248 10.33 -7.95 2.22
N ILE A 249 11.16 -8.97 2.41
CA ILE A 249 10.75 -10.38 2.30
C ILE A 249 9.99 -10.83 3.56
N GLY A 250 10.55 -10.58 4.75
CA GLY A 250 9.82 -10.85 6.01
C GLY A 250 8.59 -9.96 6.15
N GLY A 251 8.67 -8.70 5.76
CA GLY A 251 7.58 -7.75 5.74
C GLY A 251 6.50 -8.02 4.68
N PHE A 252 6.70 -8.94 3.74
CA PHE A 252 5.69 -9.37 2.77
C PHE A 252 4.45 -9.94 3.46
N PHE A 253 4.63 -10.80 4.45
CA PHE A 253 3.53 -11.43 5.19
C PHE A 253 2.66 -10.45 5.98
N PRO A 254 3.21 -9.50 6.76
CA PRO A 254 2.42 -8.42 7.33
C PRO A 254 1.69 -7.55 6.29
N ARG A 255 2.28 -7.33 5.12
CA ARG A 255 1.62 -6.57 4.04
C ARG A 255 0.46 -7.35 3.42
N LEU A 256 0.57 -8.67 3.37
CA LEU A 256 -0.52 -9.56 2.98
C LEU A 256 -1.71 -9.42 3.95
N ILE A 257 -1.48 -9.44 5.28
CA ILE A 257 -2.52 -9.16 6.28
C ILE A 257 -3.12 -7.77 6.05
N ALA A 258 -2.27 -6.75 5.81
CA ALA A 258 -2.73 -5.38 5.61
C ALA A 258 -3.64 -5.23 4.38
N GLY A 259 -3.39 -5.98 3.31
CA GLY A 259 -4.25 -6.02 2.12
C GLY A 259 -5.54 -6.80 2.35
N ALA A 260 -5.46 -7.95 3.04
CA ALA A 260 -6.60 -8.81 3.33
C ALA A 260 -7.61 -8.18 4.29
N THR A 261 -7.12 -7.43 5.30
CA THR A 261 -7.95 -6.92 6.40
C THR A 261 -9.16 -6.10 5.95
N PRO A 262 -9.03 -5.06 5.10
CA PRO A 262 -10.20 -4.26 4.69
C PRO A 262 -11.24 -5.09 3.94
N PHE A 263 -10.78 -6.00 3.09
CA PHE A 263 -11.65 -6.87 2.29
C PHE A 263 -12.43 -7.87 3.18
N LEU A 264 -11.73 -8.60 4.04
CA LEU A 264 -12.37 -9.58 4.93
C LEU A 264 -13.26 -8.93 5.98
N LEU A 265 -12.86 -7.79 6.55
CA LEU A 265 -13.68 -7.05 7.52
C LEU A 265 -14.96 -6.52 6.86
N ALA A 266 -14.87 -5.96 5.64
CA ALA A 266 -16.06 -5.50 4.94
C ALA A 266 -17.07 -6.63 4.74
N LEU A 267 -16.62 -7.82 4.31
CA LEU A 267 -17.47 -8.98 4.15
C LEU A 267 -18.04 -9.47 5.50
N MET A 268 -17.19 -9.57 6.53
CA MET A 268 -17.62 -10.03 7.86
C MET A 268 -18.67 -9.12 8.46
N LEU A 269 -18.46 -7.79 8.46
CA LEU A 269 -19.38 -6.83 9.07
C LEU A 269 -20.69 -6.74 8.29
N GLN A 270 -20.64 -6.70 6.95
CA GLN A 270 -21.86 -6.53 6.14
C GLN A 270 -22.60 -7.86 5.96
N VAL A 271 -21.92 -8.92 5.50
CA VAL A 271 -22.57 -10.20 5.20
C VAL A 271 -22.66 -11.09 6.46
N GLY A 272 -21.59 -11.15 7.24
CA GLY A 272 -21.53 -11.98 8.45
C GLY A 272 -22.44 -11.47 9.58
N LEU A 273 -22.33 -10.18 9.88
CA LEU A 273 -23.06 -9.53 10.98
C LEU A 273 -24.33 -8.81 10.54
N GLY A 274 -24.53 -8.57 9.23
CA GLY A 274 -25.73 -7.91 8.67
C GLY A 274 -25.71 -6.38 8.84
N MET A 275 -24.55 -5.77 9.05
CA MET A 275 -24.41 -4.31 9.15
C MET A 275 -24.63 -3.64 7.79
N SER A 276 -25.22 -2.45 7.78
CA SER A 276 -25.24 -1.61 6.58
C SER A 276 -23.82 -1.21 6.18
N ALA A 277 -23.62 -0.81 4.93
CA ALA A 277 -22.31 -0.35 4.44
C ALA A 277 -21.78 0.86 5.25
N LEU A 278 -22.68 1.75 5.69
CA LEU A 278 -22.33 2.90 6.52
C LEU A 278 -21.87 2.47 7.92
N GLU A 279 -22.62 1.59 8.57
CA GLU A 279 -22.25 1.07 9.90
C GLU A 279 -20.93 0.32 9.87
N ALA A 280 -20.69 -0.55 8.86
CA ALA A 280 -19.44 -1.24 8.65
C ALA A 280 -18.27 -0.26 8.43
N GLY A 281 -18.51 0.79 7.63
CA GLY A 281 -17.52 1.86 7.38
C GLY A 281 -17.16 2.63 8.65
N LEU A 282 -18.15 3.07 9.43
CA LEU A 282 -17.94 3.77 10.70
C LEU A 282 -17.25 2.85 11.74
N THR A 283 -17.61 1.58 11.77
CA THR A 283 -16.97 0.59 12.66
C THR A 283 -15.51 0.38 12.30
N THR A 284 -15.18 0.23 11.01
CA THR A 284 -13.78 0.06 10.57
C THR A 284 -12.95 1.33 10.71
N PHE A 285 -13.57 2.51 10.69
CA PHE A 285 -12.91 3.80 10.93
C PHE A 285 -12.13 3.82 12.25
N ILE A 286 -12.60 3.14 13.28
CA ILE A 286 -11.94 3.11 14.60
C ILE A 286 -10.53 2.51 14.52
N SER A 287 -10.29 1.58 13.59
CA SER A 287 -8.94 1.02 13.37
C SER A 287 -7.94 2.06 12.89
N ALA A 288 -8.42 3.04 12.15
CA ALA A 288 -7.60 4.15 11.68
C ALA A 288 -7.27 5.13 12.81
N VAL A 289 -8.19 5.34 13.75
CA VAL A 289 -7.90 6.10 14.97
C VAL A 289 -6.78 5.42 15.76
N GLY A 290 -6.86 4.09 15.96
CA GLY A 290 -5.78 3.32 16.58
C GLY A 290 -4.44 3.46 15.85
N ALA A 291 -4.47 3.44 14.52
CA ALA A 291 -3.27 3.62 13.71
C ALA A 291 -2.67 5.03 13.82
N LEU A 292 -3.48 6.08 13.99
CA LEU A 292 -3.01 7.45 14.22
C LEU A 292 -2.37 7.61 15.61
N VAL A 293 -3.04 7.13 16.66
CA VAL A 293 -2.50 7.16 18.04
C VAL A 293 -1.14 6.47 18.09
N MET A 294 -0.98 5.39 17.36
CA MET A 294 0.28 4.65 17.31
C MET A 294 1.46 5.50 16.76
N LYS A 295 1.22 6.46 15.87
CA LYS A 295 2.29 7.28 15.27
C LYS A 295 3.06 8.10 16.29
N THR A 296 2.40 8.56 17.33
CA THR A 296 3.04 9.31 18.43
C THR A 296 3.77 8.39 19.42
N THR A 297 3.35 7.14 19.52
CA THR A 297 3.90 6.17 20.48
C THR A 297 4.98 5.25 19.85
N ALA A 298 5.11 5.22 18.51
CA ALA A 298 6.10 4.39 17.82
C ALA A 298 7.55 4.67 18.25
N PRO A 299 8.02 5.92 18.24
CA PRO A 299 9.41 6.22 18.59
C PRO A 299 9.80 5.73 19.99
N PRO A 300 9.07 6.05 21.07
CA PRO A 300 9.42 5.58 22.41
C PRO A 300 9.39 4.05 22.56
N ILE A 301 8.43 3.37 21.89
CA ILE A 301 8.36 1.90 21.92
C ILE A 301 9.60 1.30 21.26
N LEU A 302 9.95 1.76 20.06
CA LEU A 302 11.10 1.24 19.31
C LEU A 302 12.42 1.55 20.03
N ARG A 303 12.57 2.72 20.65
CA ARG A 303 13.76 3.07 21.44
C ARG A 303 13.91 2.19 22.68
N ARG A 304 12.79 1.84 23.35
CA ARG A 304 12.83 1.04 24.58
C ARG A 304 13.05 -0.45 24.31
N PHE A 305 12.41 -1.03 23.33
CA PHE A 305 12.39 -2.48 23.09
C PHE A 305 13.23 -2.93 21.90
N GLY A 306 13.69 -1.99 21.05
CA GLY A 306 14.42 -2.27 19.80
C GLY A 306 13.52 -2.82 18.70
N PHE A 307 14.03 -2.82 17.46
CA PHE A 307 13.25 -3.27 16.29
C PHE A 307 12.90 -4.77 16.36
N ARG A 308 13.89 -5.62 16.68
CA ARG A 308 13.69 -7.07 16.66
C ARG A 308 12.57 -7.53 17.62
N ASN A 309 12.68 -7.17 18.90
CA ASN A 309 11.71 -7.61 19.89
C ASN A 309 10.32 -7.04 19.62
N THR A 310 10.25 -5.76 19.26
CA THR A 310 9.00 -5.10 18.88
C THR A 310 8.34 -5.80 17.69
N LEU A 311 9.08 -6.08 16.62
CA LEU A 311 8.53 -6.73 15.43
C LEU A 311 8.06 -8.17 15.68
N ILE A 312 8.78 -8.95 16.50
CA ILE A 312 8.38 -10.32 16.87
C ILE A 312 7.06 -10.30 17.65
N VAL A 313 6.98 -9.49 18.73
CA VAL A 313 5.78 -9.42 19.57
C VAL A 313 4.58 -8.91 18.75
N ILE A 314 4.79 -7.88 17.94
CA ILE A 314 3.70 -7.29 17.15
C ILE A 314 3.27 -8.19 15.99
N ALA A 315 4.17 -8.95 15.37
CA ALA A 315 3.79 -9.93 14.35
C ALA A 315 2.82 -10.98 14.94
N PHE A 316 3.09 -11.44 16.16
CA PHE A 316 2.17 -12.33 16.86
C PHE A 316 0.84 -11.63 17.19
N LEU A 317 0.86 -10.42 17.76
CA LEU A 317 -0.34 -9.67 18.13
C LEU A 317 -1.22 -9.34 16.90
N VAL A 318 -0.64 -8.90 15.80
CA VAL A 318 -1.37 -8.62 14.55
C VAL A 318 -2.02 -9.87 13.99
N SER A 319 -1.30 -11.00 14.00
CA SER A 319 -1.85 -12.29 13.56
C SER A 319 -2.94 -12.77 14.49
N ALA A 320 -2.77 -12.64 15.82
CA ALA A 320 -3.80 -12.98 16.80
C ALA A 320 -5.05 -12.11 16.63
N MET A 321 -4.90 -10.79 16.43
CA MET A 321 -6.02 -9.90 16.12
C MET A 321 -6.74 -10.31 14.83
N MET A 322 -5.98 -10.67 13.79
CA MET A 322 -6.57 -11.14 12.54
C MET A 322 -7.38 -12.44 12.74
N ALA A 323 -6.84 -13.41 13.47
CA ALA A 323 -7.54 -14.64 13.80
C ALA A 323 -8.79 -14.41 14.66
N SER A 324 -8.72 -13.48 15.62
CA SER A 324 -9.84 -13.17 16.53
C SER A 324 -11.06 -12.58 15.82
N PHE A 325 -10.89 -11.92 14.66
CA PHE A 325 -12.02 -11.45 13.85
C PHE A 325 -12.90 -12.59 13.30
N ALA A 326 -12.34 -13.80 13.18
CA ALA A 326 -13.13 -15.00 12.85
C ALA A 326 -14.21 -15.33 13.89
N LEU A 327 -14.02 -14.88 15.14
CA LEU A 327 -14.95 -15.13 16.26
C LEU A 327 -16.10 -14.10 16.33
N PHE A 328 -16.13 -13.08 15.46
CA PHE A 328 -17.23 -12.14 15.42
C PHE A 328 -18.54 -12.82 15.02
N THR A 329 -19.55 -12.64 15.85
CA THR A 329 -20.90 -13.17 15.65
C THR A 329 -21.92 -12.03 15.79
N LYS A 330 -23.16 -12.28 15.38
CA LYS A 330 -24.27 -11.31 15.57
C LYS A 330 -24.53 -10.97 17.03
N THR A 331 -24.08 -11.81 17.97
CA THR A 331 -24.19 -11.62 19.41
C THR A 331 -22.99 -10.92 20.03
N THR A 332 -21.92 -10.68 19.24
CA THR A 332 -20.72 -9.98 19.74
C THR A 332 -21.07 -8.52 20.09
N PRO A 333 -20.83 -8.07 21.33
CA PRO A 333 -21.10 -6.69 21.70
C PRO A 333 -20.35 -5.70 20.80
N HIS A 334 -21.03 -4.67 20.32
CA HIS A 334 -20.45 -3.70 19.38
C HIS A 334 -19.21 -3.00 19.93
N TRP A 335 -19.21 -2.65 21.23
CA TRP A 335 -18.06 -2.04 21.89
C TRP A 335 -16.80 -2.93 21.83
N LEU A 336 -16.96 -4.26 21.90
CA LEU A 336 -15.85 -5.21 21.81
C LEU A 336 -15.25 -5.20 20.40
N ILE A 337 -16.10 -5.15 19.36
CA ILE A 337 -15.66 -5.02 17.98
C ILE A 337 -14.83 -3.74 17.82
N LEU A 338 -15.30 -2.60 18.35
CA LEU A 338 -14.59 -1.33 18.28
C LEU A 338 -13.22 -1.38 18.98
N VAL A 339 -13.14 -1.95 20.18
CA VAL A 339 -11.88 -2.09 20.93
C VAL A 339 -10.89 -2.98 20.17
N MET A 340 -11.35 -4.10 19.62
CA MET A 340 -10.49 -5.01 18.84
C MET A 340 -9.99 -4.36 17.56
N LEU A 341 -10.82 -3.60 16.86
CA LEU A 341 -10.42 -2.87 15.65
C LEU A 341 -9.44 -1.73 15.97
N LEU A 342 -9.66 -0.99 17.06
CA LEU A 342 -8.72 0.04 17.54
C LEU A 342 -7.35 -0.57 17.82
N ALA A 343 -7.29 -1.67 18.58
CA ALA A 343 -6.06 -2.38 18.90
C ALA A 343 -5.38 -2.94 17.64
N SER A 344 -6.15 -3.53 16.73
CA SER A 344 -5.64 -4.03 15.44
C SER A 344 -5.00 -2.92 14.62
N GLY A 345 -5.66 -1.76 14.52
CA GLY A 345 -5.12 -0.59 13.82
C GLY A 345 -3.82 -0.10 14.44
N PHE A 346 -3.77 -0.03 15.78
CA PHE A 346 -2.59 0.35 16.54
C PHE A 346 -1.40 -0.59 16.25
N PHE A 347 -1.56 -1.87 16.44
CA PHE A 347 -0.49 -2.85 16.25
C PHE A 347 -0.02 -2.93 14.79
N ARG A 348 -0.95 -2.94 13.82
CA ARG A 348 -0.62 -2.95 12.40
C ARG A 348 0.17 -1.71 11.99
N SER A 349 -0.19 -0.54 12.49
CA SER A 349 0.54 0.71 12.22
C SER A 349 1.95 0.68 12.78
N LEU A 350 2.16 0.15 14.00
CA LEU A 350 3.49 -0.02 14.58
C LEU A 350 4.35 -0.99 13.76
N GLN A 351 3.77 -2.11 13.35
CA GLN A 351 4.47 -3.10 12.52
C GLN A 351 4.95 -2.51 11.20
N MET A 352 4.06 -1.77 10.50
CA MET A 352 4.42 -1.14 9.22
C MET A 352 5.47 -0.04 9.38
N THR A 353 5.34 0.79 10.43
CA THR A 353 6.33 1.84 10.71
C THR A 353 7.70 1.23 11.03
N ALA A 354 7.74 0.23 11.91
CA ALA A 354 8.98 -0.43 12.29
C ALA A 354 9.65 -1.13 11.09
N LEU A 355 8.89 -1.87 10.27
CA LEU A 355 9.42 -2.53 9.07
C LEU A 355 9.94 -1.52 8.05
N ASN A 356 9.18 -0.47 7.76
CA ASN A 356 9.58 0.52 6.79
C ASN A 356 10.83 1.29 7.25
N THR A 357 10.96 1.59 8.54
CA THR A 357 12.16 2.27 9.08
C THR A 357 13.36 1.33 9.11
N LEU A 358 13.19 0.09 9.59
CA LEU A 358 14.25 -0.91 9.65
C LEU A 358 14.86 -1.19 8.27
N GLY A 359 14.02 -1.22 7.22
CA GLY A 359 14.47 -1.51 5.86
C GLY A 359 15.53 -0.54 5.34
N PHE A 360 15.51 0.71 5.81
CA PHE A 360 16.45 1.74 5.36
C PHE A 360 17.56 2.05 6.38
N ALA A 361 17.55 1.40 7.55
CA ALA A 361 18.44 1.68 8.66
C ALA A 361 19.93 1.56 8.32
N ASP A 362 20.30 0.46 7.64
CA ASP A 362 21.68 0.08 7.37
C ASP A 362 22.05 0.22 5.88
N LEU A 363 21.17 0.87 5.07
CA LEU A 363 21.43 1.07 3.66
C LEU A 363 22.38 2.26 3.42
N PRO A 364 23.34 2.11 2.49
CA PRO A 364 24.16 3.23 2.03
C PRO A 364 23.32 4.20 1.19
N ALA A 365 23.73 5.48 1.17
CA ALA A 365 22.97 6.57 0.56
C ALA A 365 22.75 6.39 -0.95
N ASP A 366 23.75 5.87 -1.66
CA ASP A 366 23.73 5.59 -3.10
C ASP A 366 22.71 4.51 -3.53
N LYS A 367 22.27 3.67 -2.59
CA LYS A 367 21.30 2.60 -2.86
C LYS A 367 19.86 2.94 -2.44
N MET A 368 19.63 4.10 -1.82
CA MET A 368 18.33 4.43 -1.25
C MET A 368 17.21 4.57 -2.28
N SER A 369 17.49 5.12 -3.48
CA SER A 369 16.47 5.28 -4.54
C SER A 369 15.97 3.94 -5.06
N LYS A 370 16.90 3.04 -5.44
CA LYS A 370 16.60 1.70 -5.91
C LYS A 370 15.91 0.86 -4.83
N ALA A 371 16.36 1.00 -3.57
CA ALA A 371 15.74 0.35 -2.42
C ALA A 371 14.31 0.85 -2.17
N SER A 372 14.06 2.17 -2.30
CA SER A 372 12.71 2.75 -2.14
C SER A 372 11.74 2.23 -3.20
N ALA A 373 12.17 2.15 -4.46
CA ALA A 373 11.38 1.57 -5.54
C ALA A 373 11.06 0.08 -5.26
N LEU A 374 12.08 -0.71 -4.90
CA LEU A 374 11.93 -2.14 -4.62
C LEU A 374 11.05 -2.42 -3.38
N ALA A 375 11.18 -1.61 -2.32
CA ALA A 375 10.29 -1.69 -1.15
C ALA A 375 8.83 -1.38 -1.51
N SER A 376 8.60 -0.42 -2.41
CA SER A 376 7.26 -0.07 -2.90
C SER A 376 6.65 -1.19 -3.76
N VAL A 377 7.46 -1.82 -4.62
CA VAL A 377 7.07 -3.04 -5.36
C VAL A 377 6.65 -4.16 -4.40
N GLY A 378 7.48 -4.47 -3.41
CA GLY A 378 7.17 -5.50 -2.41
C GLY A 378 5.90 -5.18 -1.61
N GLN A 379 5.66 -3.91 -1.30
CA GLN A 379 4.45 -3.47 -0.62
C GLN A 379 3.22 -3.68 -1.49
N GLN A 380 3.26 -3.27 -2.75
CA GLN A 380 2.15 -3.38 -3.70
C GLN A 380 1.76 -4.84 -3.95
N VAL A 381 2.75 -5.69 -4.22
CA VAL A 381 2.52 -7.14 -4.44
C VAL A 381 1.95 -7.79 -3.19
N GLY A 382 2.53 -7.54 -2.02
CA GLY A 382 2.06 -8.12 -0.76
C GLY A 382 0.60 -7.77 -0.45
N GLN A 383 0.21 -6.50 -0.61
CA GLN A 383 -1.16 -6.06 -0.38
C GLN A 383 -2.14 -6.66 -1.40
N SER A 384 -1.78 -6.69 -2.69
CA SER A 384 -2.62 -7.27 -3.74
C SER A 384 -2.83 -8.77 -3.52
N MET A 385 -1.78 -9.50 -3.18
CA MET A 385 -1.88 -10.93 -2.87
C MET A 385 -2.75 -11.21 -1.65
N GLY A 386 -2.74 -10.32 -0.63
CA GLY A 386 -3.59 -10.45 0.54
C GLY A 386 -5.07 -10.52 0.20
N ILE A 387 -5.53 -9.60 -0.66
CA ILE A 387 -6.92 -9.57 -1.16
C ILE A 387 -7.25 -10.86 -1.91
N SER A 388 -6.37 -11.25 -2.84
CA SER A 388 -6.61 -12.39 -3.72
C SER A 388 -6.62 -13.73 -3.00
N ILE A 389 -5.66 -13.94 -2.10
CA ILE A 389 -5.60 -15.15 -1.28
C ILE A 389 -6.87 -15.25 -0.41
N SER A 390 -7.32 -14.11 0.15
CA SER A 390 -8.57 -14.09 0.92
C SER A 390 -9.78 -14.49 0.07
N ALA A 391 -9.90 -13.98 -1.15
CA ALA A 391 -10.98 -14.32 -2.06
C ALA A 391 -10.94 -15.80 -2.48
N LEU A 392 -9.74 -16.33 -2.79
CA LEU A 392 -9.56 -17.75 -3.12
C LEU A 392 -9.90 -18.66 -1.94
N LEU A 393 -9.50 -18.30 -0.72
CA LEU A 393 -9.82 -19.06 0.48
C LEU A 393 -11.34 -19.10 0.72
N ILE A 394 -12.03 -17.97 0.59
CA ILE A 394 -13.49 -17.92 0.69
C ILE A 394 -14.13 -18.83 -0.37
N HIS A 395 -13.67 -18.72 -1.62
CA HIS A 395 -14.20 -19.57 -2.71
C HIS A 395 -13.95 -21.05 -2.47
N ALA A 396 -12.75 -21.42 -2.00
CA ALA A 396 -12.43 -22.80 -1.66
C ALA A 396 -13.32 -23.34 -0.52
N VAL A 397 -13.57 -22.54 0.52
CA VAL A 397 -14.48 -22.91 1.62
C VAL A 397 -15.92 -23.07 1.12
N MET A 398 -16.40 -22.19 0.24
CA MET A 398 -17.73 -22.32 -0.37
C MET A 398 -17.87 -23.62 -1.15
N LEU A 399 -16.88 -23.97 -1.98
CA LEU A 399 -16.89 -25.20 -2.75
C LEU A 399 -16.85 -26.44 -1.83
N ALA A 400 -15.99 -26.44 -0.82
CA ALA A 400 -15.82 -27.56 0.10
C ALA A 400 -17.05 -27.79 0.99
N SER A 401 -17.72 -26.72 1.40
CA SER A 401 -18.91 -26.76 2.27
C SER A 401 -20.23 -26.91 1.51
N GLY A 402 -20.23 -26.75 0.17
CA GLY A 402 -21.45 -26.70 -0.64
C GLY A 402 -22.35 -25.52 -0.29
N ALA A 403 -21.81 -24.46 0.34
CA ALA A 403 -22.56 -23.32 0.79
C ALA A 403 -23.10 -22.50 -0.42
N PRO A 404 -24.44 -22.26 -0.51
CA PRO A 404 -25.03 -21.57 -1.65
C PRO A 404 -24.79 -20.06 -1.64
N ALA A 405 -24.37 -19.50 -0.48
CA ALA A 405 -24.17 -18.07 -0.30
C ALA A 405 -23.07 -17.78 0.71
N LEU A 406 -22.53 -16.56 0.64
CA LEU A 406 -21.58 -16.04 1.62
C LEU A 406 -22.26 -15.94 3.01
N SER A 407 -21.56 -16.42 4.02
CA SER A 407 -21.99 -16.37 5.42
C SER A 407 -20.78 -16.20 6.34
N GLN A 408 -21.01 -15.90 7.61
CA GLN A 408 -19.97 -15.85 8.62
C GLN A 408 -19.11 -17.14 8.63
N ALA A 409 -19.73 -18.30 8.58
CA ALA A 409 -19.04 -19.59 8.58
C ALA A 409 -18.10 -19.79 7.38
N VAL A 410 -18.42 -19.20 6.24
CA VAL A 410 -17.59 -19.23 5.03
C VAL A 410 -16.43 -18.23 5.10
N ILE A 411 -16.66 -17.07 5.72
CA ILE A 411 -15.67 -15.98 5.80
C ILE A 411 -14.65 -16.22 6.93
N ALA A 412 -15.08 -16.75 8.07
CA ALA A 412 -14.26 -16.93 9.27
C ALA A 412 -12.95 -17.74 9.05
N PRO A 413 -12.93 -18.86 8.31
CA PRO A 413 -11.70 -19.60 8.05
C PRO A 413 -10.63 -18.81 7.30
N ALA A 414 -11.03 -17.84 6.44
CA ALA A 414 -10.10 -17.01 5.71
C ALA A 414 -9.30 -16.08 6.66
N PHE A 415 -9.91 -15.56 7.72
CA PHE A 415 -9.19 -14.80 8.75
C PHE A 415 -8.11 -15.62 9.43
N ILE A 416 -8.41 -16.85 9.78
CA ILE A 416 -7.46 -17.78 10.45
C ILE A 416 -6.32 -18.11 9.49
N ALA A 417 -6.62 -18.47 8.24
CA ALA A 417 -5.60 -18.81 7.26
C ALA A 417 -4.66 -17.61 6.97
N ILE A 418 -5.19 -16.41 6.81
CA ILE A 418 -4.39 -15.18 6.62
C ILE A 418 -3.55 -14.88 7.86
N ALA A 419 -4.08 -15.09 9.07
CA ALA A 419 -3.33 -14.95 10.31
C ALA A 419 -2.15 -15.91 10.40
N LEU A 420 -2.34 -17.18 10.04
CA LEU A 420 -1.29 -18.19 10.00
C LEU A 420 -0.22 -17.84 8.96
N LEU A 421 -0.61 -17.39 7.77
CA LEU A 421 0.33 -16.89 6.76
C LEU A 421 1.14 -15.71 7.29
N GLY A 422 0.52 -14.83 8.08
CA GLY A 422 1.21 -13.70 8.73
C GLY A 422 2.33 -14.14 9.67
N LEU A 423 2.15 -15.25 10.39
CA LEU A 423 3.15 -15.80 11.31
C LEU A 423 4.41 -16.33 10.58
N ILE A 424 4.32 -16.67 9.30
CA ILE A 424 5.49 -17.07 8.51
C ILE A 424 6.54 -15.95 8.49
N GLY A 425 6.10 -14.69 8.57
CA GLY A 425 7.00 -13.55 8.70
C GLY A 425 7.97 -13.63 9.87
N LEU A 426 7.60 -14.35 10.96
CA LEU A 426 8.47 -14.58 12.12
C LEU A 426 9.76 -15.32 11.76
N LEU A 427 9.72 -16.21 10.77
CA LEU A 427 10.91 -16.96 10.32
C LEU A 427 12.02 -16.01 9.85
N PHE A 428 11.67 -14.84 9.33
CA PHE A 428 12.60 -13.81 8.86
C PHE A 428 12.98 -12.82 9.95
N LEU A 429 12.14 -12.65 10.98
CA LEU A 429 12.36 -11.74 12.10
C LEU A 429 13.22 -12.37 13.20
N LEU A 430 13.05 -13.66 13.47
CA LEU A 430 13.79 -14.38 14.52
C LEU A 430 15.31 -14.34 14.34
N PRO A 431 15.88 -14.50 13.11
CA PRO A 431 17.32 -14.44 12.89
C PRO A 431 17.90 -13.01 12.89
N LEU A 432 17.06 -11.98 13.07
CA LEU A 432 17.52 -10.58 13.09
C LEU A 432 18.36 -10.32 14.34
N SER A 433 19.45 -9.57 14.20
CA SER A 433 20.27 -9.17 15.35
C SER A 433 19.50 -8.29 16.32
N ARG A 434 19.73 -8.43 17.63
CA ARG A 434 19.17 -7.52 18.64
C ARG A 434 19.61 -6.06 18.45
N GLN A 435 20.75 -5.84 17.78
CA GLN A 435 21.29 -4.52 17.47
C GLN A 435 20.87 -3.99 16.10
N ALA A 436 20.03 -4.72 15.33
CA ALA A 436 19.56 -4.28 14.02
C ALA A 436 18.84 -2.93 14.12
N GLY A 437 19.28 -1.95 13.32
CA GLY A 437 18.75 -0.58 13.33
C GLY A 437 19.12 0.24 14.59
N ALA A 438 20.08 -0.21 15.40
CA ALA A 438 20.52 0.52 16.60
C ALA A 438 21.07 1.92 16.27
N SER A 439 21.62 2.10 15.07
CA SER A 439 22.10 3.39 14.57
C SER A 439 21.03 4.47 14.55
N ILE A 440 19.77 4.08 14.31
CA ILE A 440 18.60 4.98 14.25
C ILE A 440 18.03 5.25 15.65
N LEU A 441 18.20 4.33 16.60
CA LEU A 441 17.57 4.42 17.92
C LEU A 441 18.40 5.23 18.94
N ARG A 442 19.70 5.43 18.69
CA ARG A 442 20.59 6.21 19.56
C ARG A 442 20.26 7.69 19.42
N ARG A 443 19.79 8.34 20.49
CA ARG A 443 19.76 9.80 20.59
C ARG A 443 21.20 10.32 20.49
N ARG A 444 21.42 11.35 19.65
CA ARG A 444 22.62 12.18 19.81
C ARG A 444 22.64 12.67 21.26
N ALA A 445 23.73 12.43 22.00
CA ALA A 445 23.96 13.16 23.22
C ALA A 445 23.88 14.66 22.87
N PRO A 446 23.19 15.50 23.66
CA PRO A 446 23.24 16.93 23.44
C PRO A 446 24.72 17.30 23.39
N THR A 447 25.16 17.83 22.24
CA THR A 447 26.44 18.52 22.16
C THR A 447 26.34 19.65 23.13
N GLY A 448 26.96 19.49 24.32
CA GLY A 448 27.09 20.57 25.26
C GLY A 448 27.93 21.67 24.57
N ASP A 449 27.27 22.78 24.30
CA ASP A 449 27.91 24.07 24.08
C ASP A 449 28.18 24.72 25.43
#